data_14331ec0399e1a42c3dedbd2bc80a53f
#
_entry.id   14331ec0399e1a42c3dedbd2bc80a53f
#
_cell.length_a   1.000
_cell.length_b   1.000
_cell.length_c   1.000
_cell.angle_alpha   90.00
_cell.angle_beta   90.00
_cell.angle_gamma   90.00
#
_symmetry.space_group_name_H-M   'P 1'
#
loop_
_entity.id
_entity.type
_entity.pdbx_description
1 polymer ?
#
loop_
_entity_poly.entity_id
_entity_poly.type
_entity_poly.pdbx_seq_one_letter_code
_entity_poly.pdbx_strand_id
1 'polypeptide(L)'
;MVNIEIDEGSGFCFGVTTAIRKAEEKLAKGNTLYCLGDIVHNGQECERLKKMGLITINHEEFAQLHDAKVLLRAHGEPPETYAIARTNNIEIIDATCPVVLRLQKRIKQEYDNVPASQDTQIVIYGKNGHAEVLGLVGQTHGKAIVIETPAEAAHLDFTKDIRLYSQTTKSLEEFWQIIEYIKEHISPDATFEFYDTICRQVANRMPNIRKFAAAHDLIFFVCGRKSSNGKILYQECKKINPNSYLIDQPEEIDRNLLEDVRSIGICGATSTPKWLMEECKKAILNEK
;
A
#
# COMPACT_ATOMS: atom_id res chain seq x y z
N MET A 1 -29.28 -9.38 -21.86
CA MET A 1 -28.29 -10.06 -20.98
C MET A 1 -27.33 -8.96 -20.53
N VAL A 2 -27.17 -8.75 -19.22
CA VAL A 2 -26.25 -7.74 -18.68
C VAL A 2 -24.83 -8.18 -18.97
N ASN A 3 -23.99 -7.29 -19.51
CA ASN A 3 -22.56 -7.55 -19.66
C ASN A 3 -21.84 -7.29 -18.35
N ILE A 4 -21.10 -8.28 -17.80
CA ILE A 4 -20.37 -8.15 -16.53
C ILE A 4 -18.88 -8.37 -16.80
N GLU A 5 -18.10 -7.32 -16.62
CA GLU A 5 -16.66 -7.30 -16.87
C GLU A 5 -15.88 -7.09 -15.57
N ILE A 6 -14.80 -7.87 -15.40
CA ILE A 6 -13.81 -7.63 -14.34
C ILE A 6 -12.63 -6.92 -14.98
N ASP A 7 -12.22 -5.78 -14.40
CA ASP A 7 -11.06 -5.03 -14.87
C ASP A 7 -9.78 -5.86 -14.76
N GLU A 8 -9.16 -6.17 -15.90
CA GLU A 8 -7.93 -6.98 -15.98
C GLU A 8 -6.75 -6.37 -15.21
N GLY A 9 -6.71 -5.06 -15.13
CA GLY A 9 -5.69 -4.34 -14.37
C GLY A 9 -5.93 -4.36 -12.86
N SER A 10 -7.11 -4.80 -12.37
CA SER A 10 -7.41 -4.96 -10.94
C SER A 10 -6.79 -6.23 -10.36
N GLY A 11 -6.50 -6.19 -9.09
CA GLY A 11 -5.95 -7.34 -8.36
C GLY A 11 -4.63 -7.02 -7.69
N PHE A 12 -4.10 -8.03 -7.00
CA PHE A 12 -2.84 -7.89 -6.26
C PHE A 12 -1.69 -7.42 -7.15
N CYS A 13 -0.94 -6.43 -6.67
CA CYS A 13 0.34 -6.09 -7.27
C CYS A 13 1.38 -7.21 -7.02
N PHE A 14 2.47 -7.19 -7.76
CA PHE A 14 3.55 -8.18 -7.63
C PHE A 14 4.05 -8.35 -6.18
N GLY A 15 4.22 -7.25 -5.43
CA GLY A 15 4.67 -7.31 -4.05
C GLY A 15 3.70 -8.08 -3.15
N VAL A 16 2.41 -7.80 -3.25
CA VAL A 16 1.36 -8.51 -2.49
C VAL A 16 1.28 -9.97 -2.89
N THR A 17 1.25 -10.26 -4.20
CA THR A 17 1.23 -11.66 -4.71
C THR A 17 2.40 -12.46 -4.17
N THR A 18 3.62 -11.88 -4.14
CA THR A 18 4.81 -12.55 -3.63
C THR A 18 4.69 -12.85 -2.13
N ALA A 19 4.16 -11.91 -1.34
CA ALA A 19 3.99 -12.12 0.11
C ALA A 19 2.99 -13.24 0.39
N ILE A 20 1.84 -13.23 -0.29
CA ILE A 20 0.80 -14.25 -0.14
C ILE A 20 1.34 -15.63 -0.54
N ARG A 21 1.99 -15.74 -1.71
CA ARG A 21 2.58 -17.01 -2.17
C ARG A 21 3.60 -17.56 -1.17
N LYS A 22 4.48 -16.74 -0.62
CA LYS A 22 5.43 -17.16 0.43
C LYS A 22 4.73 -17.66 1.68
N ALA A 23 3.63 -17.02 2.10
CA ALA A 23 2.83 -17.49 3.23
C ALA A 23 2.20 -18.87 2.94
N GLU A 24 1.52 -19.01 1.80
CA GLU A 24 0.88 -20.27 1.38
C GLU A 24 1.87 -21.42 1.26
N GLU A 25 3.04 -21.19 0.64
CA GLU A 25 4.11 -22.21 0.50
C GLU A 25 4.64 -22.70 1.86
N LYS A 26 4.69 -21.83 2.86
CA LYS A 26 5.14 -22.21 4.22
C LYS A 26 4.04 -22.90 5.01
N LEU A 27 2.80 -22.43 4.91
CA LEU A 27 1.65 -23.03 5.57
C LEU A 27 1.35 -24.44 5.02
N ALA A 28 1.48 -24.65 3.71
CA ALA A 28 1.28 -25.95 3.06
C ALA A 28 2.27 -27.05 3.57
N LYS A 29 3.40 -26.63 4.15
CA LYS A 29 4.38 -27.55 4.76
C LYS A 29 4.06 -27.92 6.23
N GLY A 30 2.90 -27.49 6.74
CA GLY A 30 2.47 -27.76 8.12
C GLY A 30 3.24 -26.98 9.20
N ASN A 31 3.97 -25.92 8.82
CA ASN A 31 4.70 -25.10 9.78
C ASN A 31 3.77 -24.05 10.41
N THR A 32 3.95 -23.78 11.70
CA THR A 32 3.41 -22.57 12.33
C THR A 32 4.08 -21.36 11.70
N LEU A 33 3.29 -20.44 11.17
CA LEU A 33 3.78 -19.21 10.55
C LEU A 33 3.10 -18.00 11.17
N TYR A 34 3.89 -17.11 11.71
CA TYR A 34 3.43 -15.79 12.15
C TYR A 34 3.60 -14.76 11.02
N CYS A 35 2.76 -13.74 11.01
CA CYS A 35 2.89 -12.59 10.11
C CYS A 35 2.89 -11.31 10.95
N LEU A 36 3.90 -10.48 10.78
CA LEU A 36 4.00 -9.21 11.50
C LEU A 36 3.05 -8.17 10.87
N GLY A 37 1.88 -8.00 11.49
CA GLY A 37 0.76 -7.21 11.00
C GLY A 37 -0.04 -7.88 9.88
N ASP A 38 -1.12 -7.22 9.44
CA ASP A 38 -1.98 -7.72 8.36
C ASP A 38 -1.15 -7.89 7.07
N ILE A 39 -1.12 -9.08 6.48
CA ILE A 39 -0.31 -9.38 5.28
C ILE A 39 -0.68 -8.48 4.10
N VAL A 40 -1.95 -8.10 4.01
CA VAL A 40 -2.51 -7.19 3.03
C VAL A 40 -3.67 -6.39 3.63
N HIS A 41 -3.95 -5.20 3.10
CA HIS A 41 -5.07 -4.38 3.55
C HIS A 41 -6.42 -4.83 2.95
N ASN A 42 -6.72 -6.13 3.09
CA ASN A 42 -7.97 -6.76 2.68
C ASN A 42 -8.36 -7.80 3.73
N GLY A 43 -9.50 -7.58 4.41
CA GLY A 43 -9.96 -8.41 5.52
C GLY A 43 -10.31 -9.84 5.08
N GLN A 44 -10.92 -9.98 3.90
CA GLN A 44 -11.32 -11.29 3.37
C GLN A 44 -10.09 -12.18 3.08
N GLU A 45 -9.03 -11.60 2.51
CA GLU A 45 -7.79 -12.33 2.27
C GLU A 45 -7.04 -12.67 3.57
N CYS A 46 -7.02 -11.75 4.54
CA CYS A 46 -6.45 -12.02 5.85
C CYS A 46 -7.19 -13.18 6.54
N GLU A 47 -8.52 -13.21 6.47
CA GLU A 47 -9.33 -14.28 7.06
C GLU A 47 -9.13 -15.62 6.33
N ARG A 48 -8.99 -15.60 4.99
CA ARG A 48 -8.65 -16.79 4.20
C ARG A 48 -7.31 -17.40 4.65
N LEU A 49 -6.28 -16.59 4.79
CA LEU A 49 -4.95 -17.06 5.24
C LEU A 49 -4.95 -17.49 6.70
N LYS A 50 -5.73 -16.83 7.56
CA LYS A 50 -5.95 -17.24 8.96
C LYS A 50 -6.58 -18.61 9.03
N LYS A 51 -7.58 -18.93 8.20
CA LYS A 51 -8.16 -20.28 8.10
C LYS A 51 -7.13 -21.33 7.63
N MET A 52 -6.11 -20.93 6.88
CA MET A 52 -4.99 -21.78 6.50
C MET A 52 -3.92 -21.94 7.62
N GLY A 53 -4.06 -21.21 8.74
CA GLY A 53 -3.16 -21.31 9.88
C GLY A 53 -2.17 -20.14 10.03
N LEU A 54 -2.30 -19.04 9.25
CA LEU A 54 -1.47 -17.85 9.45
C LEU A 54 -1.88 -17.13 10.73
N ILE A 55 -0.92 -16.82 11.58
CA ILE A 55 -1.14 -16.11 12.86
C ILE A 55 -0.63 -14.67 12.72
N THR A 56 -1.53 -13.70 12.69
CA THR A 56 -1.15 -12.29 12.67
C THR A 56 -0.76 -11.83 14.08
N ILE A 57 0.40 -11.19 14.20
CA ILE A 57 0.94 -10.64 15.44
C ILE A 57 1.31 -9.16 15.28
N ASN A 58 1.34 -8.43 16.36
CA ASN A 58 1.84 -7.06 16.43
C ASN A 58 3.34 -7.02 16.83
N HIS A 59 3.94 -5.81 16.89
CA HIS A 59 5.35 -5.64 17.24
C HIS A 59 5.66 -5.98 18.71
N GLU A 60 4.71 -5.81 19.63
CA GLU A 60 4.88 -6.19 21.03
C GLU A 60 4.93 -7.71 21.18
N GLU A 61 4.00 -8.41 20.52
CA GLU A 61 3.98 -9.87 20.46
C GLU A 61 5.22 -10.42 19.76
N PHE A 62 5.66 -9.77 18.66
CA PHE A 62 6.88 -10.13 17.95
C PHE A 62 8.13 -10.05 18.84
N ALA A 63 8.24 -9.00 19.66
CA ALA A 63 9.37 -8.82 20.58
C ALA A 63 9.44 -9.90 21.69
N GLN A 64 8.32 -10.58 21.97
CA GLN A 64 8.24 -11.66 22.96
C GLN A 64 8.42 -13.06 22.34
N LEU A 65 8.38 -13.17 21.01
CA LEU A 65 8.57 -14.46 20.34
C LEU A 65 10.04 -14.90 20.37
N HIS A 66 10.25 -16.22 20.49
CA HIS A 66 11.54 -16.88 20.39
C HIS A 66 11.42 -18.13 19.52
N ASP A 67 12.50 -18.50 18.82
CA ASP A 67 12.61 -19.73 18.03
C ASP A 67 11.42 -19.95 17.05
N ALA A 68 10.91 -18.87 16.46
CA ALA A 68 9.72 -18.85 15.63
C ALA A 68 10.02 -18.48 14.17
N LYS A 69 9.04 -18.74 13.29
CA LYS A 69 9.08 -18.30 11.89
C LYS A 69 8.11 -17.16 11.68
N VAL A 70 8.61 -16.02 11.23
CA VAL A 70 7.82 -14.80 11.03
C VAL A 70 7.97 -14.29 9.60
N LEU A 71 6.85 -14.10 8.93
CA LEU A 71 6.77 -13.45 7.64
C LEU A 71 6.71 -11.93 7.83
N LEU A 72 7.63 -11.21 7.21
CA LEU A 72 7.55 -9.77 7.05
C LEU A 72 6.83 -9.47 5.73
N ARG A 73 5.80 -8.65 5.82
CA ARG A 73 4.90 -8.32 4.71
C ARG A 73 5.55 -7.39 3.67
N ALA A 74 4.86 -7.16 2.56
CA ALA A 74 5.36 -6.35 1.43
C ALA A 74 5.74 -4.90 1.77
N HIS A 75 5.26 -4.36 2.89
CA HIS A 75 5.49 -2.97 3.32
C HIS A 75 6.90 -2.71 3.85
N GLY A 76 7.66 -3.76 4.20
CA GLY A 76 8.98 -3.64 4.83
C GLY A 76 8.90 -3.26 6.29
N GLU A 77 10.02 -3.44 6.99
CA GLU A 77 10.15 -3.18 8.42
C GLU A 77 11.40 -2.32 8.69
N PRO A 78 11.47 -1.62 9.83
CA PRO A 78 12.65 -0.88 10.23
C PRO A 78 13.79 -1.83 10.64
N PRO A 79 15.06 -1.36 10.67
CA PRO A 79 16.22 -2.17 11.06
C PRO A 79 16.10 -2.83 12.45
N GLU A 80 15.41 -2.20 13.37
CA GLU A 80 15.18 -2.69 14.74
C GLU A 80 14.43 -4.02 14.74
N THR A 81 13.47 -4.22 13.84
CA THR A 81 12.75 -5.50 13.70
C THR A 81 13.70 -6.65 13.38
N TYR A 82 14.66 -6.42 12.49
CA TYR A 82 15.67 -7.44 12.16
C TYR A 82 16.67 -7.66 13.30
N ALA A 83 16.96 -6.65 14.12
CA ALA A 83 17.79 -6.79 15.30
C ALA A 83 17.12 -7.67 16.36
N ILE A 84 15.84 -7.41 16.66
CA ILE A 84 15.04 -8.24 17.57
C ILE A 84 14.98 -9.69 17.06
N ALA A 85 14.73 -9.90 15.78
CA ALA A 85 14.69 -11.24 15.19
C ALA A 85 15.99 -12.03 15.43
N ARG A 86 17.14 -11.38 15.24
CA ARG A 86 18.45 -12.01 15.52
C ARG A 86 18.64 -12.36 16.98
N THR A 87 18.27 -11.46 17.89
CA THR A 87 18.41 -11.67 19.34
C THR A 87 17.52 -12.82 19.82
N ASN A 88 16.31 -12.95 19.27
CA ASN A 88 15.31 -13.91 19.71
C ASN A 88 15.32 -15.22 18.87
N ASN A 89 16.32 -15.43 18.01
CA ASN A 89 16.43 -16.59 17.12
C ASN A 89 15.18 -16.81 16.25
N ILE A 90 14.61 -15.72 15.71
CA ILE A 90 13.45 -15.76 14.82
C ILE A 90 13.90 -15.92 13.36
N GLU A 91 13.42 -16.97 12.67
CA GLU A 91 13.59 -17.14 11.22
C GLU A 91 12.69 -16.13 10.48
N ILE A 92 13.29 -15.13 9.85
CA ILE A 92 12.57 -14.15 9.05
C ILE A 92 12.32 -14.71 7.64
N ILE A 93 11.06 -14.69 7.21
CA ILE A 93 10.64 -14.90 5.82
C ILE A 93 10.33 -13.50 5.27
N ASP A 94 11.34 -12.85 4.72
CA ASP A 94 11.19 -11.49 4.21
C ASP A 94 10.43 -11.50 2.88
N ALA A 95 9.22 -10.92 2.88
CA ALA A 95 8.39 -10.73 1.71
C ALA A 95 8.27 -9.25 1.32
N THR A 96 9.16 -8.40 1.83
CA THR A 96 9.19 -6.98 1.48
C THR A 96 9.28 -6.80 -0.04
N CYS A 97 8.43 -5.92 -0.57
CA CYS A 97 8.41 -5.61 -2.00
C CYS A 97 9.78 -5.06 -2.44
N PRO A 98 10.36 -5.53 -3.56
CA PRO A 98 11.63 -5.02 -4.05
C PRO A 98 11.66 -3.52 -4.31
N VAL A 99 10.50 -2.89 -4.62
CA VAL A 99 10.39 -1.44 -4.76
C VAL A 99 10.61 -0.76 -3.41
N VAL A 100 9.99 -1.27 -2.35
CA VAL A 100 10.15 -0.76 -0.98
C VAL A 100 11.57 -0.99 -0.47
N LEU A 101 12.13 -2.17 -0.70
CA LEU A 101 13.53 -2.45 -0.30
C LEU A 101 14.53 -1.48 -0.94
N ARG A 102 14.36 -1.18 -2.23
CA ARG A 102 15.20 -0.19 -2.91
C ARG A 102 15.05 1.20 -2.32
N LEU A 103 13.83 1.59 -1.97
CA LEU A 103 13.55 2.87 -1.33
C LEU A 103 14.19 2.94 0.07
N GLN A 104 13.99 1.93 0.91
CA GLN A 104 14.63 1.84 2.22
C GLN A 104 16.16 1.95 2.13
N LYS A 105 16.76 1.17 1.22
CA LYS A 105 18.22 1.20 0.98
C LYS A 105 18.69 2.58 0.55
N ARG A 106 17.95 3.26 -0.32
CA ARG A 106 18.31 4.60 -0.79
C ARG A 106 18.26 5.62 0.34
N ILE A 107 17.16 5.64 1.11
CA ILE A 107 17.02 6.56 2.26
C ILE A 107 18.14 6.31 3.28
N LYS A 108 18.42 5.03 3.58
CA LYS A 108 19.52 4.69 4.50
C LYS A 108 20.87 5.17 3.99
N GLN A 109 21.21 4.92 2.73
CA GLN A 109 22.45 5.36 2.13
C GLN A 109 22.58 6.89 2.16
N GLU A 110 21.53 7.61 1.83
CA GLU A 110 21.51 9.06 1.90
C GLU A 110 21.75 9.55 3.33
N TYR A 111 21.03 8.98 4.29
CA TYR A 111 21.18 9.34 5.70
C TYR A 111 22.60 9.05 6.24
N ASP A 112 23.16 7.88 5.91
CA ASP A 112 24.50 7.49 6.36
C ASP A 112 25.61 8.33 5.69
N ASN A 113 25.37 8.87 4.49
CA ASN A 113 26.35 9.64 3.71
C ASN A 113 26.31 11.15 4.02
N VAL A 114 25.24 11.65 4.65
CA VAL A 114 25.16 13.07 5.05
C VAL A 114 26.21 13.32 6.15
N PRO A 115 27.17 14.24 5.93
CA PRO A 115 28.13 14.61 6.96
C PRO A 115 27.42 15.17 8.20
N ALA A 116 27.92 14.85 9.39
CA ALA A 116 27.33 15.35 10.64
C ALA A 116 27.32 16.90 10.75
N SER A 117 28.13 17.58 9.93
CA SER A 117 28.18 19.04 9.81
C SER A 117 27.15 19.62 8.85
N GLN A 118 26.47 18.78 8.04
CA GLN A 118 25.49 19.19 7.06
C GLN A 118 24.08 18.95 7.61
N ASP A 119 23.34 20.01 7.82
CA ASP A 119 22.00 19.98 8.41
C ASP A 119 20.96 19.69 7.30
N THR A 120 20.83 18.41 6.94
CA THR A 120 19.94 17.94 5.87
C THR A 120 18.67 17.32 6.44
N GLN A 121 17.52 17.76 5.95
CA GLN A 121 16.22 17.19 6.24
C GLN A 121 15.89 16.06 5.24
N ILE A 122 15.74 14.84 5.72
CA ILE A 122 15.14 13.76 4.95
C ILE A 122 13.63 13.82 5.17
N VAL A 123 12.88 14.08 4.10
CA VAL A 123 11.44 14.27 4.13
C VAL A 123 10.75 13.11 3.40
N ILE A 124 9.73 12.55 4.02
CA ILE A 124 8.94 11.44 3.47
C ILE A 124 7.48 11.92 3.33
N TYR A 125 7.02 12.11 2.08
CA TYR A 125 5.61 12.29 1.80
C TYR A 125 4.89 10.95 1.96
N GLY A 126 4.17 10.78 3.06
CA GLY A 126 3.57 9.49 3.44
C GLY A 126 2.51 9.66 4.52
N LYS A 127 1.82 8.58 4.85
CA LYS A 127 0.83 8.57 5.92
C LYS A 127 1.50 8.15 7.24
N ASN A 128 1.43 9.00 8.27
CA ASN A 128 1.92 8.69 9.61
C ASN A 128 1.32 7.38 10.14
N GLY A 129 2.15 6.56 10.78
CA GLY A 129 1.74 5.27 11.31
C GLY A 129 1.49 4.17 10.27
N HIS A 130 1.60 4.47 8.96
CA HIS A 130 1.54 3.43 7.95
C HIS A 130 2.80 2.55 8.00
N ALA A 131 2.64 1.23 7.88
CA ALA A 131 3.74 0.28 8.00
C ALA A 131 4.94 0.59 7.10
N GLU A 132 4.72 0.93 5.83
CA GLU A 132 5.79 1.32 4.91
C GLU A 132 6.53 2.56 5.41
N VAL A 133 5.79 3.59 5.88
CA VAL A 133 6.39 4.83 6.38
C VAL A 133 7.21 4.58 7.64
N LEU A 134 6.72 3.74 8.57
CA LEU A 134 7.49 3.33 9.74
C LEU A 134 8.81 2.66 9.35
N GLY A 135 8.77 1.77 8.34
CA GLY A 135 9.96 1.13 7.78
C GLY A 135 10.93 2.12 7.12
N LEU A 136 10.43 3.18 6.47
CA LEU A 136 11.25 4.23 5.86
C LEU A 136 11.88 5.15 6.91
N VAL A 137 11.09 5.61 7.89
CA VAL A 137 11.55 6.47 9.00
C VAL A 137 12.62 5.75 9.83
N GLY A 138 12.45 4.43 10.04
CA GLY A 138 13.45 3.60 10.74
C GLY A 138 14.83 3.60 10.06
N GLN A 139 14.91 3.81 8.73
CA GLN A 139 16.20 3.90 8.03
C GLN A 139 17.03 5.13 8.43
N THR A 140 16.41 6.10 9.09
CA THR A 140 17.03 7.35 9.58
C THR A 140 17.06 7.42 11.11
N HIS A 141 16.92 6.29 11.80
CA HIS A 141 16.80 6.23 13.27
C HIS A 141 15.71 7.18 13.82
N GLY A 142 14.59 7.29 13.10
CA GLY A 142 13.45 8.13 13.51
C GLY A 142 13.60 9.62 13.19
N LYS A 143 14.65 10.05 12.47
CA LYS A 143 14.92 11.48 12.21
C LYS A 143 14.26 12.02 10.93
N ALA A 144 13.75 11.17 10.05
CA ALA A 144 13.03 11.64 8.86
C ALA A 144 11.74 12.37 9.26
N ILE A 145 11.45 13.45 8.55
CA ILE A 145 10.23 14.26 8.71
C ILE A 145 9.16 13.65 7.81
N VAL A 146 8.01 13.31 8.37
CA VAL A 146 6.87 12.81 7.59
C VAL A 146 5.88 13.95 7.37
N ILE A 147 5.48 14.14 6.11
CA ILE A 147 4.41 15.04 5.70
C ILE A 147 3.31 14.25 5.01
N GLU A 148 2.05 14.46 5.36
CA GLU A 148 0.90 13.72 4.82
C GLU A 148 0.23 14.43 3.66
N THR A 149 0.31 15.76 3.64
CA THR A 149 -0.37 16.64 2.68
C THR A 149 0.58 17.71 2.14
N PRO A 150 0.30 18.29 0.95
CA PRO A 150 1.08 19.41 0.43
C PRO A 150 1.17 20.60 1.39
N ALA A 151 0.10 20.88 2.14
CA ALA A 151 0.07 22.00 3.09
C ALA A 151 1.09 21.84 4.23
N GLU A 152 1.41 20.61 4.63
CA GLU A 152 2.39 20.36 5.68
C GLU A 152 3.83 20.64 5.26
N ALA A 153 4.09 20.80 3.96
CA ALA A 153 5.40 21.23 3.47
C ALA A 153 5.80 22.60 4.02
N ALA A 154 4.83 23.44 4.42
CA ALA A 154 5.08 24.73 5.05
C ALA A 154 5.80 24.64 6.42
N HIS A 155 5.84 23.46 7.04
CA HIS A 155 6.52 23.27 8.32
C HIS A 155 8.00 22.89 8.18
N LEU A 156 8.51 22.73 6.94
CA LEU A 156 9.91 22.41 6.68
C LEU A 156 10.80 23.66 6.91
N ASP A 157 12.03 23.42 7.29
CA ASP A 157 13.04 24.47 7.41
C ASP A 157 13.75 24.66 6.06
N PHE A 158 13.36 25.70 5.33
CA PHE A 158 13.89 25.97 4.00
C PHE A 158 15.30 26.56 3.98
N THR A 159 15.91 26.80 5.14
CA THR A 159 17.33 27.19 5.23
C THR A 159 18.26 26.00 5.20
N LYS A 160 17.73 24.78 5.26
CA LYS A 160 18.47 23.52 5.27
C LYS A 160 18.30 22.76 3.97
N ASP A 161 19.26 21.90 3.67
CA ASP A 161 19.14 20.97 2.56
C ASP A 161 17.94 20.03 2.75
N ILE A 162 17.20 19.76 1.67
CA ILE A 162 16.02 18.91 1.69
C ILE A 162 16.20 17.75 0.70
N ARG A 163 15.95 16.53 1.17
CA ARG A 163 15.88 15.30 0.36
C ARG A 163 14.49 14.72 0.50
N LEU A 164 13.67 14.86 -0.55
CA LEU A 164 12.26 14.47 -0.55
C LEU A 164 12.06 13.10 -1.21
N TYR A 165 11.38 12.22 -0.49
CA TYR A 165 10.92 10.90 -0.93
C TYR A 165 9.41 10.78 -0.78
N SER A 166 8.80 9.78 -1.43
CA SER A 166 7.39 9.46 -1.27
C SER A 166 7.20 8.01 -0.84
N GLN A 167 6.22 7.76 0.03
CA GLN A 167 5.61 6.44 0.19
C GLN A 167 5.12 5.96 -1.18
N THR A 168 5.32 4.67 -1.49
CA THR A 168 5.10 4.12 -2.84
C THR A 168 3.65 4.19 -3.32
N THR A 169 2.68 4.41 -2.41
CA THR A 169 1.24 4.40 -2.69
C THR A 169 0.56 5.77 -2.58
N LYS A 170 1.34 6.85 -2.51
CA LYS A 170 0.80 8.22 -2.46
C LYS A 170 0.43 8.77 -3.85
N SER A 171 -0.23 9.93 -3.87
CA SER A 171 -0.63 10.63 -5.08
C SER A 171 0.58 11.28 -5.77
N LEU A 172 0.74 11.02 -7.07
CA LEU A 172 1.77 11.67 -7.88
C LEU A 172 1.48 13.17 -8.06
N GLU A 173 0.22 13.56 -8.18
CA GLU A 173 -0.20 14.95 -8.31
C GLU A 173 0.17 15.77 -7.07
N GLU A 174 -0.19 15.28 -5.87
CA GLU A 174 0.16 15.94 -4.61
C GLU A 174 1.69 15.97 -4.39
N PHE A 175 2.41 14.93 -4.83
CA PHE A 175 3.88 14.92 -4.75
C PHE A 175 4.49 16.05 -5.58
N TRP A 176 3.97 16.30 -6.79
CA TRP A 176 4.41 17.44 -7.59
C TRP A 176 4.05 18.80 -6.97
N GLN A 177 2.89 18.94 -6.33
CA GLN A 177 2.53 20.14 -5.59
C GLN A 177 3.53 20.42 -4.44
N ILE A 178 3.96 19.39 -3.72
CA ILE A 178 4.98 19.51 -2.68
C ILE A 178 6.32 19.96 -3.27
N ILE A 179 6.74 19.37 -4.39
CA ILE A 179 7.99 19.74 -5.08
C ILE A 179 7.98 21.21 -5.48
N GLU A 180 6.93 21.67 -6.12
CA GLU A 180 6.83 23.07 -6.56
C GLU A 180 6.83 24.02 -5.35
N TYR A 181 6.08 23.68 -4.29
CA TYR A 181 6.07 24.47 -3.07
C TYR A 181 7.46 24.60 -2.44
N ILE A 182 8.22 23.50 -2.33
CA ILE A 182 9.58 23.55 -1.79
C ILE A 182 10.52 24.37 -2.68
N LYS A 183 10.44 24.23 -4.01
CA LYS A 183 11.25 25.01 -4.94
C LYS A 183 11.05 26.52 -4.82
N GLU A 184 9.80 26.95 -4.54
CA GLU A 184 9.46 28.36 -4.38
C GLU A 184 9.99 28.96 -3.06
N HIS A 185 10.24 28.13 -2.04
CA HIS A 185 10.57 28.60 -0.69
C HIS A 185 12.00 28.28 -0.25
N ILE A 186 12.68 27.35 -0.93
CA ILE A 186 14.04 26.93 -0.54
C ILE A 186 15.02 28.12 -0.61
N SER A 187 15.87 28.26 0.40
CA SER A 187 16.92 29.27 0.44
C SER A 187 17.92 29.08 -0.71
N PRO A 188 18.45 30.18 -1.29
CA PRO A 188 19.51 30.11 -2.30
C PRO A 188 20.76 29.36 -1.84
N ASP A 189 21.02 29.30 -0.53
CA ASP A 189 22.19 28.63 0.06
C ASP A 189 21.93 27.15 0.39
N ALA A 190 20.67 26.67 0.26
CA ALA A 190 20.27 25.29 0.53
C ALA A 190 20.00 24.54 -0.77
N THR A 191 20.21 23.22 -0.73
CA THR A 191 19.94 22.33 -1.87
C THR A 191 18.64 21.58 -1.70
N PHE A 192 17.90 21.40 -2.81
CA PHE A 192 16.70 20.59 -2.85
C PHE A 192 16.84 19.46 -3.88
N GLU A 193 16.74 18.24 -3.40
CA GLU A 193 16.64 17.05 -4.25
C GLU A 193 15.37 16.28 -3.94
N PHE A 194 14.75 15.73 -4.97
CA PHE A 194 13.56 14.91 -4.81
C PHE A 194 13.68 13.64 -5.64
N TYR A 195 13.01 12.61 -5.18
CA TYR A 195 13.04 11.29 -5.80
C TYR A 195 11.61 10.78 -5.94
N ASP A 196 11.15 10.66 -7.18
CA ASP A 196 9.86 10.05 -7.47
C ASP A 196 9.92 8.54 -7.19
N THR A 197 9.52 8.19 -5.97
CA THR A 197 9.51 6.82 -5.45
C THR A 197 8.13 6.19 -5.45
N ILE A 198 7.13 6.85 -6.06
CA ILE A 198 5.78 6.32 -6.22
C ILE A 198 5.81 5.12 -7.16
N CYS A 199 5.19 4.00 -6.74
CA CYS A 199 5.16 2.78 -7.52
C CYS A 199 4.39 2.97 -8.82
N ARG A 200 5.01 2.62 -9.97
CA ARG A 200 4.36 2.76 -11.29
C ARG A 200 3.10 1.92 -11.43
N GLN A 201 3.00 0.78 -10.77
CA GLN A 201 1.75 0.01 -10.76
C GLN A 201 0.61 0.77 -10.06
N VAL A 202 0.93 1.58 -9.05
CA VAL A 202 -0.06 2.44 -8.38
C VAL A 202 -0.38 3.66 -9.25
N ALA A 203 0.65 4.37 -9.75
CA ALA A 203 0.47 5.56 -10.57
C ALA A 203 -0.33 5.28 -11.85
N ASN A 204 -0.06 4.15 -12.51
CA ASN A 204 -0.74 3.77 -13.76
C ASN A 204 -2.18 3.26 -13.53
N ARG A 205 -2.54 2.92 -12.29
CA ARG A 205 -3.92 2.49 -11.98
C ARG A 205 -4.95 3.60 -12.20
N MET A 206 -4.60 4.83 -11.87
CA MET A 206 -5.52 5.95 -11.96
C MET A 206 -6.09 6.17 -13.38
N PRO A 207 -5.25 6.29 -14.44
CA PRO A 207 -5.75 6.42 -15.80
C PRO A 207 -6.58 5.20 -16.26
N ASN A 208 -6.20 3.98 -15.87
CA ASN A 208 -6.89 2.77 -16.28
C ASN A 208 -8.27 2.67 -15.63
N ILE A 209 -8.37 2.97 -14.33
CA ILE A 209 -9.65 2.92 -13.61
C ILE A 209 -10.63 3.97 -14.13
N ARG A 210 -10.15 5.18 -14.53
CA ARG A 210 -10.98 6.20 -15.17
C ARG A 210 -11.62 5.69 -16.45
N LYS A 211 -10.83 5.06 -17.33
CA LYS A 211 -11.32 4.48 -18.58
C LYS A 211 -12.33 3.38 -18.34
N PHE A 212 -12.02 2.49 -17.39
CA PHE A 212 -12.90 1.38 -17.04
C PHE A 212 -14.22 1.88 -16.44
N ALA A 213 -14.19 2.84 -15.52
CA ALA A 213 -15.39 3.42 -14.92
C ALA A 213 -16.28 4.12 -15.92
N ALA A 214 -15.70 4.82 -16.93
CA ALA A 214 -16.46 5.50 -17.98
C ALA A 214 -17.13 4.54 -18.98
N ALA A 215 -16.68 3.29 -19.07
CA ALA A 215 -17.19 2.31 -20.04
C ALA A 215 -18.42 1.51 -19.55
N HIS A 216 -18.82 1.66 -18.29
CA HIS A 216 -19.88 0.85 -17.68
C HIS A 216 -21.00 1.71 -17.09
N ASP A 217 -22.22 1.19 -17.07
CA ASP A 217 -23.39 1.86 -16.46
C ASP A 217 -23.31 1.83 -14.93
N LEU A 218 -22.76 0.76 -14.36
CA LEU A 218 -22.63 0.50 -12.92
C LEU A 218 -21.24 -0.05 -12.60
N ILE A 219 -20.63 0.44 -11.53
CA ILE A 219 -19.35 -0.06 -11.03
C ILE A 219 -19.46 -0.58 -9.61
N PHE A 220 -19.02 -1.81 -9.39
CA PHE A 220 -18.67 -2.31 -8.05
C PHE A 220 -17.16 -2.24 -7.85
N PHE A 221 -16.75 -1.37 -6.94
CA PHE A 221 -15.35 -1.23 -6.56
C PHE A 221 -15.08 -2.10 -5.32
N VAL A 222 -14.39 -3.22 -5.52
CA VAL A 222 -14.10 -4.19 -4.45
C VAL A 222 -12.84 -3.79 -3.71
N CYS A 223 -12.95 -3.50 -2.42
CA CYS A 223 -11.81 -3.00 -1.64
C CYS A 223 -11.99 -3.21 -0.15
N GLY A 224 -10.97 -3.71 0.52
CA GLY A 224 -10.92 -3.79 1.97
C GLY A 224 -11.02 -2.43 2.65
N ARG A 225 -11.77 -2.33 3.74
CA ARG A 225 -12.08 -1.08 4.47
C ARG A 225 -10.83 -0.32 4.95
N LYS A 226 -9.70 -1.01 5.19
CA LYS A 226 -8.43 -0.43 5.64
C LYS A 226 -7.53 0.06 4.50
N SER A 227 -7.84 -0.24 3.24
CA SER A 227 -6.99 0.10 2.09
C SER A 227 -7.04 1.60 1.76
N SER A 228 -5.97 2.33 2.05
CA SER A 228 -5.85 3.76 1.70
C SER A 228 -5.84 3.96 0.18
N ASN A 229 -5.05 3.17 -0.55
CA ASN A 229 -5.00 3.21 -2.01
C ASN A 229 -6.36 2.88 -2.65
N GLY A 230 -7.07 1.89 -2.10
CA GLY A 230 -8.40 1.52 -2.57
C GLY A 230 -9.40 2.66 -2.45
N LYS A 231 -9.39 3.38 -1.34
CA LYS A 231 -10.27 4.55 -1.13
C LYS A 231 -10.01 5.67 -2.15
N ILE A 232 -8.74 5.95 -2.45
CA ILE A 232 -8.36 6.97 -3.44
C ILE A 232 -8.86 6.55 -4.83
N LEU A 233 -8.62 5.31 -5.24
CA LEU A 233 -9.08 4.78 -6.54
C LEU A 233 -10.61 4.75 -6.64
N TYR A 234 -11.31 4.38 -5.56
CA TYR A 234 -12.77 4.42 -5.52
C TYR A 234 -13.31 5.84 -5.69
N GLN A 235 -12.72 6.83 -5.01
CA GLN A 235 -13.15 8.23 -5.17
C GLN A 235 -12.98 8.68 -6.62
N GLU A 236 -11.95 8.24 -7.29
CA GLU A 236 -11.74 8.55 -8.70
C GLU A 236 -12.78 7.85 -9.60
N CYS A 237 -13.10 6.56 -9.33
CA CYS A 237 -14.24 5.91 -10.00
C CYS A 237 -15.53 6.70 -9.83
N LYS A 238 -15.83 7.12 -8.61
CA LYS A 238 -17.06 7.83 -8.26
C LYS A 238 -17.17 9.20 -8.95
N LYS A 239 -16.05 9.90 -9.17
CA LYS A 239 -16.01 11.16 -9.94
C LYS A 239 -16.36 10.94 -11.42
N ILE A 240 -15.89 9.84 -12.01
CA ILE A 240 -16.08 9.53 -13.42
C ILE A 240 -17.45 8.90 -13.66
N ASN A 241 -17.82 7.96 -12.80
CA ASN A 241 -19.11 7.27 -12.85
C ASN A 241 -19.81 7.39 -11.48
N PRO A 242 -20.82 8.27 -11.34
CA PRO A 242 -21.58 8.43 -10.11
C PRO A 242 -22.27 7.15 -9.63
N ASN A 243 -22.53 6.16 -10.53
CA ASN A 243 -23.06 4.84 -10.20
C ASN A 243 -21.95 3.85 -9.78
N SER A 244 -20.96 4.32 -9.03
CA SER A 244 -19.91 3.46 -8.46
C SER A 244 -20.17 3.23 -6.97
N TYR A 245 -20.07 1.98 -6.53
CA TYR A 245 -20.33 1.55 -5.15
C TYR A 245 -19.15 0.78 -4.61
N LEU A 246 -18.70 1.16 -3.40
CA LEU A 246 -17.62 0.47 -2.69
C LEU A 246 -18.21 -0.70 -1.93
N ILE A 247 -17.68 -1.90 -2.18
CA ILE A 247 -18.03 -3.13 -1.46
C ILE A 247 -16.77 -3.84 -0.96
N ASP A 248 -16.87 -4.56 0.15
CA ASP A 248 -15.79 -5.37 0.72
C ASP A 248 -16.03 -6.87 0.49
N GLN A 249 -17.27 -7.26 0.23
CA GLN A 249 -17.69 -8.66 0.05
C GLN A 249 -18.95 -8.74 -0.83
N PRO A 250 -19.23 -9.91 -1.46
CA PRO A 250 -20.36 -10.09 -2.36
C PRO A 250 -21.75 -9.80 -1.74
N GLU A 251 -21.89 -10.03 -0.43
CA GLU A 251 -23.13 -9.82 0.32
C GLU A 251 -23.54 -8.35 0.44
N GLU A 252 -22.60 -7.43 0.17
CA GLU A 252 -22.85 -5.98 0.16
C GLU A 252 -23.42 -5.46 -1.17
N ILE A 253 -23.59 -6.33 -2.17
CA ILE A 253 -24.17 -5.95 -3.46
C ILE A 253 -25.66 -5.66 -3.27
N ASP A 254 -26.04 -4.38 -3.40
CA ASP A 254 -27.43 -3.98 -3.42
C ASP A 254 -28.04 -4.35 -4.77
N ARG A 255 -29.02 -5.25 -4.75
CA ARG A 255 -29.67 -5.82 -5.93
C ARG A 255 -30.56 -4.83 -6.68
N ASN A 256 -31.09 -3.86 -5.98
CA ASN A 256 -31.91 -2.82 -6.62
C ASN A 256 -31.07 -2.02 -7.64
N LEU A 257 -29.72 -2.00 -7.47
CA LEU A 257 -28.83 -1.35 -8.40
C LEU A 257 -28.63 -2.11 -9.71
N LEU A 258 -29.03 -3.38 -9.77
CA LEU A 258 -28.88 -4.24 -10.96
C LEU A 258 -30.03 -4.08 -11.95
N GLU A 259 -31.11 -3.38 -11.57
CA GLU A 259 -32.25 -3.13 -12.42
C GLU A 259 -31.86 -2.09 -13.51
N ASP A 260 -32.33 -2.33 -14.73
CA ASP A 260 -32.17 -1.43 -15.89
C ASP A 260 -30.76 -1.09 -16.33
N VAL A 261 -29.71 -1.80 -15.83
CA VAL A 261 -28.31 -1.64 -16.27
C VAL A 261 -27.98 -2.62 -17.40
N ARG A 262 -27.18 -2.16 -18.39
CA ARG A 262 -26.73 -2.96 -19.53
C ARG A 262 -25.32 -3.51 -19.32
N SER A 263 -24.49 -2.76 -18.59
CA SER A 263 -23.10 -3.10 -18.34
C SER A 263 -22.71 -2.86 -16.88
N ILE A 264 -22.04 -3.84 -16.28
CA ILE A 264 -21.53 -3.79 -14.90
C ILE A 264 -20.03 -4.02 -14.93
N GLY A 265 -19.28 -3.06 -14.42
CA GLY A 265 -17.84 -3.19 -14.20
C GLY A 265 -17.53 -3.59 -12.76
N ILE A 266 -16.66 -4.57 -12.59
CA ILE A 266 -16.11 -4.95 -11.29
C ILE A 266 -14.63 -4.64 -11.30
N CYS A 267 -14.17 -3.82 -10.38
CA CYS A 267 -12.77 -3.44 -10.27
C CYS A 267 -12.32 -3.37 -8.83
N GLY A 268 -11.03 -3.18 -8.59
CA GLY A 268 -10.49 -3.16 -7.24
C GLY A 268 -9.09 -2.55 -7.15
N ALA A 269 -8.61 -2.45 -5.91
CA ALA A 269 -7.27 -1.95 -5.60
C ALA A 269 -6.16 -3.00 -5.82
N THR A 270 -4.91 -2.55 -5.69
CA THR A 270 -3.72 -3.44 -5.69
C THR A 270 -3.64 -4.37 -4.47
N SER A 271 -4.56 -4.21 -3.53
CA SER A 271 -4.75 -5.08 -2.35
C SER A 271 -6.02 -5.95 -2.43
N THR A 272 -6.72 -5.95 -3.56
CA THR A 272 -7.93 -6.75 -3.77
C THR A 272 -7.60 -8.05 -4.48
N PRO A 273 -7.96 -9.23 -3.93
CA PRO A 273 -7.71 -10.49 -4.61
C PRO A 273 -8.65 -10.69 -5.80
N LYS A 274 -8.16 -11.30 -6.88
CA LYS A 274 -8.99 -11.59 -8.07
C LYS A 274 -10.16 -12.50 -7.74
N TRP A 275 -9.94 -13.52 -6.89
CA TRP A 275 -10.98 -14.46 -6.49
C TRP A 275 -12.21 -13.75 -5.87
N LEU A 276 -11.99 -12.68 -5.09
CA LEU A 276 -13.09 -11.93 -4.48
C LEU A 276 -13.92 -11.18 -5.52
N MET A 277 -13.28 -10.59 -6.54
CA MET A 277 -13.98 -9.96 -7.66
C MET A 277 -14.77 -11.00 -8.49
N GLU A 278 -14.22 -12.20 -8.67
CA GLU A 278 -14.91 -13.32 -9.33
C GLU A 278 -16.11 -13.81 -8.51
N GLU A 279 -16.03 -13.85 -7.19
CA GLU A 279 -17.16 -14.16 -6.32
C GLU A 279 -18.25 -13.08 -6.41
N CYS A 280 -17.88 -11.80 -6.43
CA CYS A 280 -18.84 -10.72 -6.70
C CYS A 280 -19.54 -10.92 -8.06
N LYS A 281 -18.80 -11.27 -9.11
CA LYS A 281 -19.38 -11.58 -10.42
C LYS A 281 -20.35 -12.76 -10.37
N LYS A 282 -19.99 -13.83 -9.67
CA LYS A 282 -20.86 -15.01 -9.48
C LYS A 282 -22.13 -14.64 -8.71
N ALA A 283 -22.01 -13.84 -7.65
CA ALA A 283 -23.16 -13.39 -6.87
C ALA A 283 -24.17 -12.59 -7.70
N ILE A 284 -23.68 -11.77 -8.66
CA ILE A 284 -24.56 -11.05 -9.61
C ILE A 284 -25.21 -12.01 -10.61
N LEU A 285 -24.47 -13.05 -11.08
CA LEU A 285 -24.95 -14.00 -12.11
C LEU A 285 -25.89 -15.08 -11.59
N ASN A 286 -25.68 -15.58 -10.35
CA ASN A 286 -26.37 -16.75 -9.81
C ASN A 286 -27.83 -16.53 -9.42
N GLU A 287 -28.42 -15.40 -9.80
CA GLU A 287 -29.78 -15.00 -9.46
C GLU A 287 -30.63 -14.59 -10.65
N LYS A 288 -30.39 -15.24 -11.80
CA LYS A 288 -31.31 -15.24 -12.94
C LYS A 288 -32.00 -16.56 -13.06
#